data_372e7146365d95e2a7a9efe1eabb2a9e
#
_entry.id   372e7146365d95e2a7a9efe1eabb2a9e
#
_cell.length_a   1.000
_cell.length_b   1.000
_cell.length_c   1.000
_cell.angle_alpha   90.00
_cell.angle_beta   90.00
_cell.angle_gamma   90.00
#
_symmetry.space_group_name_H-M   'P 1'
#
loop_
_entity.id
_entity.type
_entity.pdbx_description
1 polymer ?
#
loop_
_entity_poly.entity_id
_entity_poly.type
_entity_poly.pdbx_seq_one_letter_code
_entity_poly.pdbx_strand_id
1 'polypeptide(L)'
;MNLIGRSFLKEVDFSKAEFESLLDLASSLRDEKRNGREPQRLAGRNIALIFEKTSTRTRSAFEVAAHDQGAHVSYLGPGETQLGKKESIRDTARVLGRMYDGIEFRGFAHQDVEELAQYAGVPVWNGLTDRWHPTQMLADMLTMRDHSSKPLEEISYCYIGDARNNTANSLLVTGSLLGMDTRICGPQALLPNEDVRAIAHHLAEASGARLRITDDLEEAVREADYLYTDVWVSMGEPTEAWAARIEELREFQISSRVMAMTKNPKTKFMHCLPAMHDRHTELGEMIDEKFGLAALEVTDEVFESPASIVFDQAENRLHTIKAVMVATLSGPGAVSYTHLTLPTN
;
A
#
# COMPACT_ATOMS: atom_id res chain seq x y z
N MET A 1 -21.42 -9.20 0.26
CA MET A 1 -21.05 -7.97 0.98
C MET A 1 -21.42 -6.75 0.10
N ASN A 2 -21.92 -5.66 0.67
CA ASN A 2 -22.29 -4.45 -0.09
C ASN A 2 -21.39 -3.29 0.31
N LEU A 3 -20.44 -2.94 -0.56
CA LEU A 3 -19.53 -1.80 -0.37
C LEU A 3 -19.91 -0.59 -1.25
N ILE A 4 -21.05 -0.64 -1.94
CA ILE A 4 -21.48 0.43 -2.85
C ILE A 4 -21.60 1.76 -2.09
N GLY A 5 -21.02 2.80 -2.68
CA GLY A 5 -21.01 4.15 -2.12
C GLY A 5 -20.01 4.37 -0.98
N ARG A 6 -19.31 3.33 -0.51
CA ARG A 6 -18.31 3.47 0.56
C ARG A 6 -17.00 4.04 0.03
N SER A 7 -16.42 4.92 0.81
CA SER A 7 -15.03 5.40 0.60
C SER A 7 -14.02 4.40 1.16
N PHE A 8 -12.80 4.43 0.65
CA PHE A 8 -11.67 3.61 1.10
C PHE A 8 -10.51 4.52 1.55
N LEU A 9 -10.57 5.00 2.79
CA LEU A 9 -9.66 6.04 3.31
C LEU A 9 -8.52 5.47 4.14
N LYS A 10 -8.82 4.45 4.94
CA LYS A 10 -7.86 3.75 5.81
C LYS A 10 -8.31 2.31 6.05
N GLU A 11 -7.40 1.47 6.43
CA GLU A 11 -7.59 0.03 6.59
C GLU A 11 -8.62 -0.29 7.67
N VAL A 12 -8.59 0.47 8.76
CA VAL A 12 -9.48 0.29 9.93
C VAL A 12 -10.96 0.61 9.67
N ASP A 13 -11.29 1.20 8.52
CA ASP A 13 -12.67 1.45 8.12
C ASP A 13 -13.37 0.17 7.62
N PHE A 14 -12.61 -0.93 7.48
CA PHE A 14 -13.08 -2.20 6.94
C PHE A 14 -12.88 -3.33 7.95
N SER A 15 -13.81 -4.25 8.00
CA SER A 15 -13.64 -5.50 8.75
C SER A 15 -12.69 -6.46 8.01
N LYS A 16 -12.13 -7.46 8.73
CA LYS A 16 -11.33 -8.54 8.15
C LYS A 16 -12.04 -9.17 6.94
N ALA A 17 -13.31 -9.54 7.10
CA ALA A 17 -14.08 -10.17 6.03
C ALA A 17 -14.29 -9.26 4.79
N GLU A 18 -14.42 -7.94 5.00
CA GLU A 18 -14.51 -6.98 3.89
C GLU A 18 -13.18 -6.86 3.16
N PHE A 19 -12.08 -6.81 3.91
CA PHE A 19 -10.74 -6.74 3.35
C PHE A 19 -10.41 -8.00 2.54
N GLU A 20 -10.66 -9.19 3.08
CA GLU A 20 -10.48 -10.48 2.40
C GLU A 20 -11.35 -10.58 1.13
N SER A 21 -12.58 -10.10 1.17
CA SER A 21 -13.47 -10.05 0.02
C SER A 21 -12.94 -9.16 -1.11
N LEU A 22 -12.25 -8.05 -0.79
CA LEU A 22 -11.56 -7.22 -1.79
C LEU A 22 -10.36 -7.94 -2.39
N LEU A 23 -9.61 -8.72 -1.61
CA LEU A 23 -8.52 -9.54 -2.11
C LEU A 23 -9.01 -10.64 -3.07
N ASP A 24 -10.13 -11.29 -2.75
CA ASP A 24 -10.74 -12.32 -3.60
C ASP A 24 -11.24 -11.73 -4.90
N LEU A 25 -11.89 -10.57 -4.84
CA LEU A 25 -12.34 -9.85 -6.02
C LEU A 25 -11.15 -9.43 -6.89
N ALA A 26 -10.06 -8.93 -6.30
CA ALA A 26 -8.86 -8.54 -7.03
C ALA A 26 -8.23 -9.73 -7.78
N SER A 27 -8.16 -10.89 -7.11
CA SER A 27 -7.66 -12.13 -7.73
C SER A 27 -8.54 -12.54 -8.90
N SER A 28 -9.88 -12.53 -8.73
CA SER A 28 -10.84 -12.85 -9.80
C SER A 28 -10.71 -11.91 -11.00
N LEU A 29 -10.64 -10.59 -10.77
CA LEU A 29 -10.50 -9.58 -11.83
C LEU A 29 -9.15 -9.70 -12.57
N ARG A 30 -8.08 -10.05 -11.85
CA ARG A 30 -6.78 -10.36 -12.42
C ARG A 30 -6.85 -11.57 -13.36
N ASP A 31 -7.50 -12.63 -12.93
CA ASP A 31 -7.66 -13.85 -13.73
C ASP A 31 -8.54 -13.60 -14.96
N GLU A 32 -9.63 -12.83 -14.83
CA GLU A 32 -10.45 -12.42 -15.96
C GLU A 32 -9.63 -11.62 -17.00
N LYS A 33 -8.82 -10.66 -16.56
CA LYS A 33 -7.94 -9.87 -17.43
C LYS A 33 -6.92 -10.76 -18.14
N ARG A 34 -6.22 -11.62 -17.42
CA ARG A 34 -5.21 -12.54 -17.98
C ARG A 34 -5.81 -13.50 -18.99
N ASN A 35 -7.07 -13.88 -18.82
CA ASN A 35 -7.80 -14.76 -19.75
C ASN A 35 -8.53 -14.01 -20.88
N GLY A 36 -8.41 -12.68 -20.97
CA GLY A 36 -9.08 -11.86 -21.99
C GLY A 36 -10.62 -11.87 -21.90
N ARG A 37 -11.18 -12.06 -20.71
CA ARG A 37 -12.63 -12.21 -20.45
C ARG A 37 -13.18 -11.22 -19.44
N GLU A 38 -12.47 -10.12 -19.21
CA GLU A 38 -12.82 -9.10 -18.22
C GLU A 38 -14.00 -8.25 -18.71
N PRO A 39 -15.20 -8.33 -18.08
CA PRO A 39 -16.32 -7.45 -18.42
C PRO A 39 -16.08 -6.03 -17.90
N GLN A 40 -16.55 -5.03 -18.63
CA GLN A 40 -16.49 -3.63 -18.25
C GLN A 40 -17.61 -3.26 -17.26
N ARG A 41 -17.35 -3.44 -15.97
CA ARG A 41 -18.34 -3.21 -14.89
C ARG A 41 -18.57 -1.73 -14.56
N LEU A 42 -17.68 -0.85 -15.03
CA LEU A 42 -17.71 0.59 -14.78
C LEU A 42 -17.93 1.39 -16.09
N ALA A 43 -18.49 0.77 -17.13
CA ALA A 43 -18.76 1.43 -18.40
C ALA A 43 -19.55 2.72 -18.21
N GLY A 44 -19.04 3.84 -18.75
CA GLY A 44 -19.65 5.17 -18.68
C GLY A 44 -19.44 5.91 -17.36
N ARG A 45 -18.71 5.35 -16.39
CA ARG A 45 -18.32 6.05 -15.17
C ARG A 45 -17.18 7.02 -15.43
N ASN A 46 -17.16 8.13 -14.69
CA ASN A 46 -16.13 9.15 -14.72
C ASN A 46 -15.45 9.23 -13.36
N ILE A 47 -14.13 9.17 -13.34
CA ILE A 47 -13.31 9.13 -12.13
C ILE A 47 -12.35 10.31 -12.13
N ALA A 48 -12.30 11.09 -11.05
CA ALA A 48 -11.28 12.10 -10.84
C ALA A 48 -10.09 11.51 -10.09
N LEU A 49 -8.88 11.79 -10.57
CA LEU A 49 -7.64 11.48 -9.86
C LEU A 49 -6.98 12.78 -9.43
N ILE A 50 -6.99 13.08 -8.14
CA ILE A 50 -6.45 14.31 -7.54
C ILE A 50 -5.09 14.00 -6.91
N PHE A 51 -4.04 14.65 -7.41
CA PHE A 51 -2.67 14.44 -6.94
C PHE A 51 -2.06 15.76 -6.46
N GLU A 52 -1.71 15.84 -5.19
CA GLU A 52 -0.86 16.90 -4.63
C GLU A 52 0.63 16.53 -4.74
N LYS A 53 0.94 15.23 -4.84
CA LYS A 53 2.29 14.66 -5.03
C LYS A 53 2.30 13.83 -6.31
N THR A 54 3.37 13.91 -7.08
CA THR A 54 3.56 13.05 -8.26
C THR A 54 3.60 11.56 -7.88
N SER A 55 3.14 10.71 -8.76
CA SER A 55 3.24 9.26 -8.59
C SER A 55 3.06 8.54 -9.92
N THR A 56 4.06 7.76 -10.32
CA THR A 56 3.98 6.90 -11.50
C THR A 56 3.04 5.73 -11.26
N ARG A 57 3.26 4.96 -10.19
CA ARG A 57 2.55 3.70 -9.92
C ARG A 57 1.08 3.89 -9.57
N THR A 58 0.77 4.78 -8.62
CA THR A 58 -0.63 5.04 -8.22
C THR A 58 -1.45 5.54 -9.40
N ARG A 59 -0.92 6.53 -10.12
CA ARG A 59 -1.58 7.07 -11.31
C ARG A 59 -1.83 5.97 -12.35
N SER A 60 -0.79 5.27 -12.77
CA SER A 60 -0.92 4.20 -13.78
C SER A 60 -1.88 3.10 -13.35
N ALA A 61 -1.85 2.70 -12.07
CA ALA A 61 -2.74 1.67 -11.56
C ALA A 61 -4.22 2.09 -11.62
N PHE A 62 -4.56 3.33 -11.21
CA PHE A 62 -5.92 3.84 -11.32
C PHE A 62 -6.36 4.04 -12.77
N GLU A 63 -5.52 4.66 -13.61
CA GLU A 63 -5.85 4.89 -15.04
C GLU A 63 -6.10 3.57 -15.76
N VAL A 64 -5.19 2.59 -15.63
CA VAL A 64 -5.33 1.29 -16.29
C VAL A 64 -6.51 0.49 -15.73
N ALA A 65 -6.70 0.49 -14.40
CA ALA A 65 -7.82 -0.19 -13.77
C ALA A 65 -9.18 0.37 -14.22
N ALA A 66 -9.30 1.70 -14.30
CA ALA A 66 -10.49 2.37 -14.78
C ALA A 66 -10.75 2.05 -16.26
N HIS A 67 -9.71 2.14 -17.10
CA HIS A 67 -9.79 1.83 -18.52
C HIS A 67 -10.24 0.38 -18.78
N ASP A 68 -9.64 -0.59 -18.10
CA ASP A 68 -10.01 -2.01 -18.21
C ASP A 68 -11.50 -2.23 -17.90
N GLN A 69 -12.05 -1.47 -16.95
CA GLN A 69 -13.45 -1.55 -16.55
C GLN A 69 -14.41 -0.63 -17.33
N GLY A 70 -13.90 0.07 -18.36
CA GLY A 70 -14.71 0.95 -19.26
C GLY A 70 -15.04 2.32 -18.66
N ALA A 71 -14.35 2.74 -17.61
CA ALA A 71 -14.49 4.07 -17.03
C ALA A 71 -13.54 5.08 -17.70
N HIS A 72 -13.92 6.37 -17.61
CA HIS A 72 -13.08 7.49 -18.00
C HIS A 72 -12.38 8.11 -16.80
N VAL A 73 -11.18 8.63 -17.01
CA VAL A 73 -10.37 9.26 -15.96
C VAL A 73 -10.04 10.70 -16.34
N SER A 74 -10.15 11.61 -15.36
CA SER A 74 -9.57 12.94 -15.42
C SER A 74 -8.46 13.03 -14.39
N TYR A 75 -7.23 13.31 -14.86
CA TYR A 75 -6.09 13.52 -13.98
C TYR A 75 -5.96 15.00 -13.64
N LEU A 76 -5.93 15.30 -12.35
CA LEU A 76 -5.77 16.63 -11.78
C LEU A 76 -4.46 16.64 -10.99
N GLY A 77 -3.37 17.00 -11.67
CA GLY A 77 -2.01 16.93 -11.18
C GLY A 77 -1.64 18.03 -10.17
N PRO A 78 -0.41 17.95 -9.62
CA PRO A 78 0.08 18.97 -8.68
C PRO A 78 0.06 20.35 -9.29
N GLY A 79 -0.61 21.29 -8.61
CA GLY A 79 -0.74 22.69 -9.07
C GLY A 79 -1.83 22.94 -10.11
N GLU A 80 -2.52 21.93 -10.60
CA GLU A 80 -3.62 22.06 -11.57
C GLU A 80 -4.98 22.31 -10.90
N THR A 81 -5.09 22.11 -9.58
CA THR A 81 -6.29 22.38 -8.80
C THR A 81 -6.14 23.63 -7.94
N GLN A 82 -7.26 24.21 -7.53
CA GLN A 82 -7.32 25.29 -6.55
C GLN A 82 -7.54 24.77 -5.12
N LEU A 83 -7.53 23.44 -4.93
CA LEU A 83 -7.79 22.73 -3.69
C LEU A 83 -6.89 23.25 -2.56
N GLY A 84 -7.51 23.65 -1.46
CA GLY A 84 -6.80 24.18 -0.29
C GLY A 84 -6.10 25.54 -0.49
N LYS A 85 -6.14 26.14 -1.69
CA LYS A 85 -5.51 27.42 -2.02
C LYS A 85 -6.49 28.56 -2.16
N LYS A 86 -7.33 28.50 -3.21
CA LYS A 86 -8.37 29.49 -3.48
C LYS A 86 -9.77 28.92 -3.26
N GLU A 87 -9.90 27.62 -3.15
CA GLU A 87 -11.14 26.91 -2.91
C GLU A 87 -10.97 25.95 -1.74
N SER A 88 -11.97 25.88 -0.86
CA SER A 88 -11.93 24.94 0.26
C SER A 88 -12.05 23.49 -0.23
N ILE A 89 -11.48 22.54 0.51
CA ILE A 89 -11.63 21.11 0.21
C ILE A 89 -13.10 20.72 0.13
N ARG A 90 -13.93 21.27 1.03
CA ARG A 90 -15.37 21.06 1.08
C ARG A 90 -16.10 21.52 -0.19
N ASP A 91 -15.75 22.68 -0.72
CA ASP A 91 -16.40 23.20 -1.91
C ASP A 91 -15.95 22.45 -3.16
N THR A 92 -14.66 22.17 -3.29
CA THR A 92 -14.12 21.29 -4.33
C THR A 92 -14.79 19.91 -4.30
N ALA A 93 -14.94 19.30 -3.10
CA ALA A 93 -15.61 18.02 -2.93
C ALA A 93 -17.04 18.04 -3.49
N ARG A 94 -17.82 19.09 -3.15
CA ARG A 94 -19.21 19.26 -3.62
C ARG A 94 -19.32 19.46 -5.13
N VAL A 95 -18.35 20.16 -5.73
CA VAL A 95 -18.29 20.37 -7.17
C VAL A 95 -17.95 19.06 -7.88
N LEU A 96 -16.86 18.41 -7.48
CA LEU A 96 -16.38 17.18 -8.14
C LEU A 96 -17.35 16.03 -7.94
N GLY A 97 -17.96 15.89 -6.76
CA GLY A 97 -18.97 14.86 -6.50
C GLY A 97 -20.26 14.98 -7.31
N ARG A 98 -20.48 16.12 -8.02
CA ARG A 98 -21.57 16.29 -8.98
C ARG A 98 -21.17 16.02 -10.42
N MET A 99 -19.87 15.91 -10.68
CA MET A 99 -19.30 15.68 -12.01
C MET A 99 -18.79 14.27 -12.20
N TYR A 100 -18.27 13.66 -11.11
CA TYR A 100 -17.62 12.37 -11.12
C TYR A 100 -18.39 11.34 -10.30
N ASP A 101 -18.23 10.07 -10.65
CA ASP A 101 -18.82 8.93 -9.93
C ASP A 101 -17.94 8.45 -8.77
N GLY A 102 -16.66 8.78 -8.79
CA GLY A 102 -15.69 8.45 -7.73
C GLY A 102 -14.47 9.35 -7.83
N ILE A 103 -13.76 9.51 -6.72
CA ILE A 103 -12.60 10.39 -6.59
C ILE A 103 -11.44 9.64 -5.93
N GLU A 104 -10.30 9.59 -6.59
CA GLU A 104 -9.03 9.22 -5.95
C GLU A 104 -8.34 10.49 -5.44
N PHE A 105 -7.74 10.39 -4.27
CA PHE A 105 -6.94 11.47 -3.69
C PHE A 105 -5.58 10.94 -3.22
N ARG A 106 -4.52 11.56 -3.70
CA ARG A 106 -3.15 11.36 -3.23
C ARG A 106 -2.56 12.68 -2.78
N GLY A 107 -2.40 12.84 -1.47
CA GLY A 107 -2.02 14.12 -0.89
C GLY A 107 -1.10 14.01 0.31
N PHE A 108 -1.11 15.07 1.12
CA PHE A 108 -0.34 15.19 2.34
C PHE A 108 -1.19 14.83 3.56
N ALA A 109 -1.99 15.75 4.06
CA ALA A 109 -2.74 15.56 5.29
C ALA A 109 -3.89 14.55 5.12
N HIS A 110 -3.97 13.58 6.04
CA HIS A 110 -5.08 12.60 6.01
C HIS A 110 -6.44 13.26 6.24
N GLN A 111 -6.48 14.34 7.02
CA GLN A 111 -7.72 15.10 7.25
C GLN A 111 -8.33 15.62 5.95
N ASP A 112 -7.52 15.94 4.95
CA ASP A 112 -8.00 16.47 3.66
C ASP A 112 -8.81 15.43 2.89
N VAL A 113 -8.36 14.18 2.88
CA VAL A 113 -9.12 13.09 2.23
C VAL A 113 -10.36 12.71 3.02
N GLU A 114 -10.35 12.81 4.35
CA GLU A 114 -11.54 12.61 5.18
C GLU A 114 -12.58 13.72 4.91
N GLU A 115 -12.18 14.99 4.85
CA GLU A 115 -13.08 16.10 4.49
C GLU A 115 -13.61 15.97 3.06
N LEU A 116 -12.76 15.58 2.10
CA LEU A 116 -13.18 15.31 0.72
C LEU A 116 -14.27 14.23 0.70
N ALA A 117 -14.07 13.11 1.38
CA ALA A 117 -15.03 12.00 1.46
C ALA A 117 -16.36 12.42 2.14
N GLN A 118 -16.28 13.25 3.17
CA GLN A 118 -17.46 13.73 3.89
C GLN A 118 -18.41 14.55 3.02
N TYR A 119 -17.88 15.31 2.05
CA TYR A 119 -18.67 16.27 1.28
C TYR A 119 -18.85 15.92 -0.20
N ALA A 120 -18.12 14.95 -0.74
CA ALA A 120 -18.21 14.60 -2.16
C ALA A 120 -19.55 13.94 -2.54
N GLY A 121 -20.14 13.14 -1.65
CA GLY A 121 -21.38 12.39 -1.96
C GLY A 121 -21.17 11.22 -2.92
N VAL A 122 -19.93 10.93 -3.28
CA VAL A 122 -19.47 9.78 -4.07
C VAL A 122 -18.30 9.09 -3.35
N PRO A 123 -17.97 7.82 -3.66
CA PRO A 123 -16.81 7.17 -3.08
C PRO A 123 -15.51 7.94 -3.29
N VAL A 124 -14.72 8.05 -2.23
CA VAL A 124 -13.36 8.60 -2.25
C VAL A 124 -12.37 7.52 -1.88
N TRP A 125 -11.28 7.40 -2.63
CA TRP A 125 -10.23 6.41 -2.41
C TRP A 125 -8.91 7.11 -2.09
N ASN A 126 -8.32 6.72 -0.96
CA ASN A 126 -7.03 7.22 -0.54
C ASN A 126 -5.89 6.51 -1.29
N GLY A 127 -5.31 7.18 -2.28
CA GLY A 127 -4.13 6.69 -3.00
C GLY A 127 -2.85 6.72 -2.17
N LEU A 128 -2.74 7.67 -1.25
CA LEU A 128 -1.75 7.83 -0.19
C LEU A 128 -1.96 9.16 0.54
N THR A 129 -1.81 9.14 1.85
CA THR A 129 -1.60 10.34 2.68
C THR A 129 -0.37 10.17 3.58
N ASP A 130 0.00 11.18 4.34
CA ASP A 130 1.14 11.10 5.27
C ASP A 130 0.97 10.00 6.33
N ARG A 131 -0.27 9.63 6.64
CA ARG A 131 -0.60 8.70 7.70
C ARG A 131 -0.90 7.28 7.23
N TRP A 132 -1.58 7.11 6.05
CA TRP A 132 -2.10 5.83 5.58
C TRP A 132 -1.85 5.60 4.10
N HIS A 133 -1.66 4.33 3.75
CA HIS A 133 -1.52 3.88 2.36
C HIS A 133 -2.38 2.63 2.06
N PRO A 134 -3.71 2.71 2.21
CA PRO A 134 -4.59 1.53 2.20
C PRO A 134 -4.58 0.77 0.88
N THR A 135 -4.45 1.46 -0.26
CA THR A 135 -4.37 0.81 -1.57
C THR A 135 -3.08 -0.02 -1.75
N GLN A 136 -1.99 0.35 -1.06
CA GLN A 136 -0.77 -0.46 -1.02
C GLN A 136 -1.00 -1.73 -0.22
N MET A 137 -1.67 -1.64 0.93
CA MET A 137 -1.90 -2.79 1.81
C MET A 137 -2.71 -3.90 1.14
N LEU A 138 -3.73 -3.56 0.36
CA LEU A 138 -4.43 -4.58 -0.43
C LEU A 138 -3.48 -5.30 -1.40
N ALA A 139 -2.60 -4.57 -2.08
CA ALA A 139 -1.62 -5.17 -2.99
C ALA A 139 -0.60 -6.04 -2.26
N ASP A 140 -0.13 -5.60 -1.11
CA ASP A 140 0.84 -6.32 -0.30
C ASP A 140 0.26 -7.64 0.22
N MET A 141 -0.94 -7.60 0.78
CA MET A 141 -1.62 -8.80 1.27
C MET A 141 -1.97 -9.77 0.15
N LEU A 142 -2.39 -9.27 -1.02
CA LEU A 142 -2.60 -10.11 -2.21
C LEU A 142 -1.29 -10.76 -2.65
N THR A 143 -0.19 -10.02 -2.68
CA THR A 143 1.13 -10.54 -3.06
C THR A 143 1.65 -11.58 -2.07
N MET A 144 1.53 -11.32 -0.77
CA MET A 144 1.89 -12.31 0.25
C MET A 144 1.05 -13.59 0.09
N ARG A 145 -0.23 -13.47 -0.19
CA ARG A 145 -1.12 -14.61 -0.43
C ARG A 145 -0.73 -15.40 -1.70
N ASP A 146 -0.36 -14.70 -2.76
CA ASP A 146 0.04 -15.34 -4.03
C ASP A 146 1.36 -16.12 -3.91
N HIS A 147 2.29 -15.65 -3.07
CA HIS A 147 3.62 -16.25 -2.86
C HIS A 147 3.69 -17.18 -1.65
N SER A 148 2.57 -17.49 -1.00
CA SER A 148 2.49 -18.37 0.15
C SER A 148 1.48 -19.49 -0.06
N SER A 149 1.76 -20.67 0.54
CA SER A 149 0.75 -21.74 0.69
C SER A 149 0.01 -21.66 2.03
N LYS A 150 0.38 -20.70 2.89
CA LYS A 150 -0.24 -20.47 4.20
C LYS A 150 -1.44 -19.56 4.06
N PRO A 151 -2.48 -19.71 4.90
CA PRO A 151 -3.50 -18.68 5.06
C PRO A 151 -2.88 -17.41 5.66
N LEU A 152 -3.51 -16.24 5.46
CA LEU A 152 -2.94 -14.96 5.86
C LEU A 152 -2.58 -14.90 7.36
N GLU A 153 -3.40 -15.47 8.23
CA GLU A 153 -3.17 -15.51 9.68
C GLU A 153 -1.94 -16.33 10.12
N GLU A 154 -1.41 -17.17 9.25
CA GLU A 154 -0.18 -17.94 9.49
C GLU A 154 1.06 -17.32 8.87
N ILE A 155 0.88 -16.27 8.07
CA ILE A 155 1.99 -15.54 7.44
C ILE A 155 2.64 -14.62 8.47
N SER A 156 3.98 -14.61 8.46
CA SER A 156 4.79 -13.69 9.23
C SER A 156 5.53 -12.71 8.33
N TYR A 157 5.50 -11.43 8.67
CA TYR A 157 6.32 -10.43 7.98
C TYR A 157 6.96 -9.45 8.96
N CYS A 158 8.11 -8.91 8.56
CA CYS A 158 8.82 -7.89 9.31
C CYS A 158 9.06 -6.65 8.44
N TYR A 159 8.49 -5.52 8.83
CA TYR A 159 8.89 -4.21 8.31
C TYR A 159 10.15 -3.74 9.01
N ILE A 160 11.14 -3.26 8.25
CA ILE A 160 12.44 -2.82 8.77
C ILE A 160 12.73 -1.41 8.25
N GLY A 161 12.96 -0.44 9.14
CA GLY A 161 13.30 0.92 8.77
C GLY A 161 12.67 2.01 9.66
N ASP A 162 12.38 3.18 9.08
CA ASP A 162 11.61 4.23 9.78
C ASP A 162 10.14 3.83 9.86
N ALA A 163 9.71 3.42 11.04
CA ALA A 163 8.39 2.90 11.27
C ALA A 163 7.35 3.97 11.66
N ARG A 164 7.66 5.25 11.48
CA ARG A 164 6.72 6.36 11.69
C ARG A 164 5.98 6.75 10.43
N ASN A 165 6.39 6.21 9.28
CA ASN A 165 5.81 6.53 7.98
C ASN A 165 4.46 5.82 7.75
N ASN A 166 3.75 6.24 6.71
CA ASN A 166 2.42 5.71 6.36
C ASN A 166 2.43 4.23 5.98
N THR A 167 3.47 3.73 5.33
CA THR A 167 3.57 2.31 4.92
C THR A 167 3.71 1.42 6.15
N ALA A 168 4.60 1.78 7.10
CA ALA A 168 4.76 1.04 8.35
C ALA A 168 3.48 1.08 9.21
N ASN A 169 2.84 2.25 9.30
CA ASN A 169 1.56 2.40 9.99
C ASN A 169 0.51 1.46 9.40
N SER A 170 0.34 1.52 8.09
CA SER A 170 -0.64 0.71 7.36
C SER A 170 -0.34 -0.79 7.46
N LEU A 171 0.93 -1.21 7.34
CA LEU A 171 1.33 -2.60 7.55
C LEU A 171 0.97 -3.07 8.97
N LEU A 172 1.36 -2.30 10.00
CA LEU A 172 1.09 -2.65 11.39
C LEU A 172 -0.41 -2.86 11.64
N VAL A 173 -1.27 -1.96 11.15
CA VAL A 173 -2.72 -2.04 11.35
C VAL A 173 -3.35 -3.16 10.53
N THR A 174 -2.92 -3.32 9.26
CA THR A 174 -3.49 -4.34 8.35
C THR A 174 -3.19 -5.75 8.84
N GLY A 175 -1.95 -6.03 9.24
CA GLY A 175 -1.61 -7.34 9.78
C GLY A 175 -2.32 -7.62 11.09
N SER A 176 -2.50 -6.59 11.93
CA SER A 176 -3.31 -6.70 13.15
C SER A 176 -4.78 -7.01 12.84
N LEU A 177 -5.36 -6.37 11.83
CA LEU A 177 -6.74 -6.62 11.38
C LEU A 177 -6.92 -8.06 10.87
N LEU A 178 -5.95 -8.55 10.11
CA LEU A 178 -6.03 -9.86 9.44
C LEU A 178 -5.62 -11.04 10.32
N GLY A 179 -5.06 -10.80 11.51
CA GLY A 179 -4.65 -11.87 12.44
C GLY A 179 -3.24 -12.40 12.18
N MET A 180 -2.39 -11.66 11.47
CA MET A 180 -1.06 -12.09 11.03
C MET A 180 0.01 -12.00 12.13
N ASP A 181 1.18 -12.59 11.91
CA ASP A 181 2.40 -12.33 12.70
C ASP A 181 3.09 -11.09 12.13
N THR A 182 2.80 -9.95 12.74
CA THR A 182 3.21 -8.62 12.29
C THR A 182 4.34 -8.11 13.14
N ARG A 183 5.47 -7.83 12.49
CA ARG A 183 6.67 -7.36 13.15
C ARG A 183 7.14 -6.05 12.56
N ILE A 184 7.49 -5.11 13.44
CA ILE A 184 8.07 -3.81 13.10
C ILE A 184 9.43 -3.70 13.77
N CYS A 185 10.46 -3.43 12.98
CA CYS A 185 11.83 -3.30 13.46
C CYS A 185 12.46 -2.00 12.99
N GLY A 186 13.05 -1.26 13.90
CA GLY A 186 13.78 -0.03 13.60
C GLY A 186 14.37 0.60 14.84
N PRO A 187 15.17 1.67 14.71
CA PRO A 187 15.69 2.42 15.84
C PRO A 187 14.58 2.84 16.79
N GLN A 188 14.84 2.86 18.10
CA GLN A 188 13.86 3.26 19.12
C GLN A 188 13.19 4.62 18.85
N ALA A 189 13.95 5.59 18.33
CA ALA A 189 13.44 6.91 17.99
C ALA A 189 12.53 6.93 16.74
N LEU A 190 12.54 5.85 15.97
CA LEU A 190 11.82 5.71 14.69
C LEU A 190 10.71 4.64 14.75
N LEU A 191 10.38 4.14 15.93
CA LEU A 191 9.26 3.19 16.12
C LEU A 191 7.90 3.87 15.91
N PRO A 192 6.82 3.11 15.63
CA PRO A 192 5.49 3.67 15.36
C PRO A 192 4.98 4.52 16.51
N ASN A 193 4.24 5.58 16.18
CA ASN A 193 3.61 6.46 17.16
C ASN A 193 2.61 5.69 18.06
N GLU A 194 2.43 6.18 19.29
CA GLU A 194 1.60 5.54 20.32
C GLU A 194 0.15 5.32 19.87
N ASP A 195 -0.43 6.29 19.17
CA ASP A 195 -1.81 6.20 18.68
C ASP A 195 -1.99 5.08 17.63
N VAL A 196 -1.01 4.87 16.76
CA VAL A 196 -1.03 3.76 15.77
C VAL A 196 -0.82 2.43 16.48
N ARG A 197 0.08 2.37 17.47
CA ARG A 197 0.28 1.17 18.30
C ARG A 197 -1.00 0.78 19.05
N ALA A 198 -1.70 1.76 19.62
CA ALA A 198 -2.96 1.51 20.33
C ALA A 198 -4.04 0.94 19.40
N ILE A 199 -4.17 1.47 18.17
CA ILE A 199 -5.07 0.90 17.13
C ILE A 199 -4.69 -0.55 16.83
N ALA A 200 -3.41 -0.81 16.57
CA ALA A 200 -2.92 -2.15 16.22
C ALA A 200 -3.17 -3.16 17.35
N HIS A 201 -2.90 -2.80 18.60
CA HIS A 201 -3.17 -3.66 19.74
C HIS A 201 -4.66 -4.00 19.89
N HIS A 202 -5.54 -3.00 19.76
CA HIS A 202 -6.98 -3.22 19.82
C HIS A 202 -7.45 -4.22 18.73
N LEU A 203 -6.94 -4.07 17.49
CA LEU A 203 -7.27 -4.98 16.40
C LEU A 203 -6.70 -6.38 16.64
N ALA A 204 -5.48 -6.47 17.16
CA ALA A 204 -4.82 -7.75 17.44
C ALA A 204 -5.52 -8.55 18.52
N GLU A 205 -6.04 -7.90 19.57
CA GLU A 205 -6.87 -8.55 20.59
C GLU A 205 -8.13 -9.19 19.99
N ALA A 206 -8.75 -8.54 19.00
CA ALA A 206 -9.95 -9.04 18.34
C ALA A 206 -9.67 -10.14 17.31
N SER A 207 -8.54 -10.05 16.60
CA SER A 207 -8.21 -10.94 15.48
C SER A 207 -7.33 -12.15 15.86
N GLY A 208 -6.64 -12.07 17.01
CA GLY A 208 -5.61 -13.03 17.43
C GLY A 208 -4.24 -12.81 16.77
N ALA A 209 -3.99 -11.64 16.16
CA ALA A 209 -2.70 -11.30 15.57
C ALA A 209 -1.58 -11.28 16.61
N ARG A 210 -0.39 -11.66 16.18
CA ARG A 210 0.84 -11.53 16.98
C ARG A 210 1.57 -10.28 16.59
N LEU A 211 1.80 -9.37 17.55
CA LEU A 211 2.51 -8.11 17.32
C LEU A 211 3.87 -8.13 17.99
N ARG A 212 4.89 -7.67 17.27
CA ARG A 212 6.22 -7.41 17.81
C ARG A 212 6.75 -6.09 17.28
N ILE A 213 7.13 -5.20 18.19
CA ILE A 213 7.75 -3.91 17.87
C ILE A 213 9.06 -3.86 18.65
N THR A 214 10.20 -3.82 17.96
CA THR A 214 11.52 -3.95 18.57
C THR A 214 12.60 -3.24 17.75
N ASP A 215 13.75 -2.99 18.38
CA ASP A 215 14.99 -2.56 17.73
C ASP A 215 16.00 -3.72 17.59
N ASP A 216 15.67 -4.91 18.08
CA ASP A 216 16.47 -6.12 17.88
C ASP A 216 16.17 -6.76 16.52
N LEU A 217 17.07 -6.48 15.57
CA LEU A 217 16.93 -6.94 14.19
C LEU A 217 16.94 -8.48 14.08
N GLU A 218 17.82 -9.18 14.85
CA GLU A 218 17.90 -10.63 14.78
C GLU A 218 16.63 -11.30 15.31
N GLU A 219 16.07 -10.78 16.40
CA GLU A 219 14.80 -11.25 16.94
C GLU A 219 13.65 -10.99 15.97
N ALA A 220 13.60 -9.81 15.38
CA ALA A 220 12.49 -9.39 14.51
C ALA A 220 12.39 -10.22 13.24
N VAL A 221 13.51 -10.51 12.58
CA VAL A 221 13.52 -11.18 11.27
C VAL A 221 13.45 -12.71 11.37
N ARG A 222 13.66 -13.29 12.55
CA ARG A 222 13.73 -14.76 12.73
C ARG A 222 12.49 -15.46 12.17
N GLU A 223 12.70 -16.39 11.25
CA GLU A 223 11.66 -17.20 10.59
C GLU A 223 10.57 -16.40 9.87
N ALA A 224 10.79 -15.10 9.57
CA ALA A 224 9.87 -14.31 8.82
C ALA A 224 9.68 -14.84 7.39
N ASP A 225 8.44 -14.88 6.92
CA ASP A 225 8.12 -15.26 5.55
C ASP A 225 8.44 -14.11 4.59
N TYR A 226 8.27 -12.85 5.04
CA TYR A 226 8.52 -11.65 4.24
C TYR A 226 9.32 -10.62 5.04
N LEU A 227 10.32 -10.00 4.39
CA LEU A 227 10.95 -8.77 4.84
C LEU A 227 10.49 -7.62 3.97
N TYR A 228 10.10 -6.53 4.60
CA TYR A 228 9.57 -5.34 3.95
C TYR A 228 10.34 -4.10 4.39
N THR A 229 10.62 -3.18 3.48
CA THR A 229 11.13 -1.86 3.81
C THR A 229 10.54 -0.79 2.89
N ASP A 230 10.75 0.46 3.24
CA ASP A 230 10.40 1.64 2.46
C ASP A 230 11.57 2.63 2.52
N VAL A 231 11.53 3.66 1.69
CA VAL A 231 12.59 4.68 1.64
C VAL A 231 12.89 5.26 3.03
N TRP A 232 14.17 5.43 3.32
CA TRP A 232 14.60 6.01 4.60
C TRP A 232 14.35 7.51 4.68
N VAL A 233 14.31 8.18 3.54
CA VAL A 233 14.10 9.62 3.43
C VAL A 233 13.08 9.90 2.35
N SER A 234 12.05 10.65 2.68
CA SER A 234 11.01 11.03 1.71
C SER A 234 11.49 12.14 0.79
N MET A 235 11.09 12.09 -0.47
CA MET A 235 11.34 13.20 -1.41
C MET A 235 10.75 14.50 -0.86
N GLY A 236 11.62 15.54 -0.73
CA GLY A 236 11.23 16.84 -0.20
C GLY A 236 11.72 17.13 1.23
N GLU A 237 12.30 16.13 1.92
CA GLU A 237 12.97 16.39 3.20
C GLU A 237 14.29 17.18 2.99
N PRO A 238 14.66 18.09 3.91
CA PRO A 238 15.92 18.82 3.82
C PRO A 238 17.14 17.88 3.82
N THR A 239 18.14 18.19 3.00
CA THR A 239 19.36 17.34 2.87
C THR A 239 20.08 17.14 4.19
N GLU A 240 19.96 18.09 5.11
CA GLU A 240 20.55 18.04 6.46
C GLU A 240 19.96 16.90 7.31
N ALA A 241 18.69 16.56 7.09
CA ALA A 241 18.04 15.46 7.79
C ALA A 241 18.53 14.08 7.30
N TRP A 242 19.10 14.03 6.09
CA TRP A 242 19.52 12.78 5.46
C TRP A 242 20.70 12.12 6.19
N ALA A 243 21.71 12.88 6.55
CA ALA A 243 22.91 12.35 7.21
C ALA A 243 22.56 11.66 8.54
N ALA A 244 21.74 12.30 9.37
CA ALA A 244 21.30 11.76 10.64
C ALA A 244 20.43 10.49 10.43
N ARG A 245 19.51 10.54 9.48
CA ARG A 245 18.61 9.40 9.17
C ARG A 245 19.38 8.20 8.63
N ILE A 246 20.36 8.42 7.73
CA ILE A 246 21.21 7.37 7.18
C ILE A 246 22.02 6.71 8.30
N GLU A 247 22.59 7.50 9.21
CA GLU A 247 23.37 6.96 10.32
C GLU A 247 22.51 6.13 11.28
N GLU A 248 21.29 6.58 11.61
CA GLU A 248 20.34 5.85 12.45
C GLU A 248 19.87 4.53 11.83
N LEU A 249 19.70 4.49 10.50
CA LEU A 249 19.11 3.34 9.81
C LEU A 249 20.13 2.38 9.19
N ARG A 250 21.41 2.73 9.17
CA ARG A 250 22.46 1.94 8.50
C ARG A 250 22.48 0.46 8.88
N GLU A 251 22.30 0.13 10.16
CA GLU A 251 22.27 -1.25 10.66
C GLU A 251 20.98 -2.00 10.26
N PHE A 252 19.95 -1.26 9.83
CA PHE A 252 18.65 -1.79 9.42
C PHE A 252 18.50 -1.94 7.89
N GLN A 253 19.59 -1.76 7.12
CA GLN A 253 19.59 -2.02 5.68
C GLN A 253 19.31 -3.50 5.39
N ILE A 254 18.32 -3.80 4.54
CA ILE A 254 18.06 -5.17 4.10
C ILE A 254 19.14 -5.58 3.09
N SER A 255 20.01 -6.45 3.54
CA SER A 255 21.14 -7.03 2.80
C SER A 255 21.08 -8.54 2.82
N SER A 256 21.93 -9.23 2.05
CA SER A 256 22.06 -10.68 2.07
C SER A 256 22.33 -11.22 3.49
N ARG A 257 23.04 -10.46 4.33
CA ARG A 257 23.22 -10.77 5.76
C ARG A 257 21.87 -10.80 6.49
N VAL A 258 21.03 -9.78 6.32
CA VAL A 258 19.72 -9.68 6.99
C VAL A 258 18.77 -10.77 6.48
N MET A 259 18.77 -11.04 5.16
CA MET A 259 18.04 -12.17 4.59
C MET A 259 18.45 -13.50 5.22
N ALA A 260 19.75 -13.75 5.40
CA ALA A 260 20.26 -14.96 6.03
C ALA A 260 19.91 -15.07 7.54
N MET A 261 19.80 -13.94 8.25
CA MET A 261 19.39 -13.89 9.66
C MET A 261 17.99 -14.44 9.89
N THR A 262 17.11 -14.43 8.87
CA THR A 262 15.77 -15.03 8.97
C THR A 262 15.82 -16.54 9.25
N LYS A 263 16.88 -17.23 8.85
CA LYS A 263 17.02 -18.70 8.88
C LYS A 263 15.90 -19.42 8.07
N ASN A 264 15.15 -18.69 7.28
CA ASN A 264 14.13 -19.21 6.38
C ASN A 264 14.56 -18.98 4.91
N PRO A 265 15.00 -20.02 4.20
CA PRO A 265 15.47 -19.87 2.82
C PRO A 265 14.38 -19.51 1.82
N LYS A 266 13.12 -19.49 2.25
CA LYS A 266 11.95 -19.10 1.43
C LYS A 266 11.53 -17.66 1.65
N THR A 267 12.19 -16.92 2.56
CA THR A 267 11.85 -15.52 2.83
C THR A 267 11.90 -14.71 1.55
N LYS A 268 10.86 -13.92 1.32
CA LYS A 268 10.74 -12.98 0.20
C LYS A 268 11.00 -11.55 0.64
N PHE A 269 11.49 -10.74 -0.29
CA PHE A 269 11.71 -9.32 -0.11
C PHE A 269 10.59 -8.51 -0.80
N MET A 270 10.08 -7.49 -0.11
CA MET A 270 9.01 -6.60 -0.55
C MET A 270 9.38 -5.13 -0.35
N HIS A 271 8.90 -4.27 -1.24
CA HIS A 271 9.06 -2.81 -1.19
C HIS A 271 7.99 -2.13 -2.04
N CYS A 272 7.37 -1.08 -1.53
CA CYS A 272 6.29 -0.37 -2.27
C CYS A 272 6.78 0.42 -3.49
N LEU A 273 8.10 0.60 -3.63
CA LEU A 273 8.76 1.39 -4.66
C LEU A 273 8.39 2.90 -4.64
N PRO A 274 9.33 3.79 -5.02
CA PRO A 274 10.69 3.53 -5.53
C PRO A 274 11.63 3.05 -4.44
N ALA A 275 12.69 2.32 -4.80
CA ALA A 275 13.72 1.85 -3.88
C ALA A 275 15.09 2.47 -4.24
N MET A 276 15.89 2.75 -3.21
CA MET A 276 17.25 3.29 -3.36
C MET A 276 18.28 2.15 -3.22
N HIS A 277 18.33 1.28 -4.24
CA HIS A 277 19.17 0.08 -4.23
C HIS A 277 20.43 0.21 -5.10
N ASP A 278 20.51 1.22 -5.98
CA ASP A 278 21.61 1.43 -6.91
C ASP A 278 21.91 2.91 -7.17
N ARG A 279 22.83 3.18 -8.11
CA ARG A 279 23.26 4.51 -8.53
C ARG A 279 22.61 5.01 -9.80
N HIS A 280 21.69 4.26 -10.40
CA HIS A 280 21.14 4.56 -11.73
C HIS A 280 20.07 5.67 -11.74
N THR A 281 19.96 6.44 -10.66
CA THR A 281 19.08 7.60 -10.54
C THR A 281 19.87 8.83 -10.11
N GLU A 282 19.40 10.03 -10.47
CA GLU A 282 20.02 11.30 -10.00
C GLU A 282 20.17 11.33 -8.47
N LEU A 283 19.20 10.77 -7.77
CA LEU A 283 19.22 10.69 -6.31
C LEU A 283 20.25 9.66 -5.82
N GLY A 284 20.39 8.52 -6.48
CA GLY A 284 21.38 7.49 -6.17
C GLY A 284 22.80 7.99 -6.39
N GLU A 285 23.06 8.71 -7.50
CA GLU A 285 24.34 9.37 -7.76
C GLU A 285 24.68 10.41 -6.66
N MET A 286 23.71 11.26 -6.30
CA MET A 286 23.91 12.25 -5.23
C MET A 286 24.22 11.60 -3.87
N ILE A 287 23.59 10.49 -3.54
CA ILE A 287 23.81 9.75 -2.29
C ILE A 287 25.22 9.15 -2.27
N ASP A 288 25.63 8.54 -3.38
CA ASP A 288 26.99 8.01 -3.51
C ASP A 288 28.05 9.10 -3.38
N GLU A 289 27.89 10.23 -4.06
CA GLU A 289 28.81 11.36 -4.00
C GLU A 289 28.90 11.97 -2.60
N LYS A 290 27.78 12.13 -1.89
CA LYS A 290 27.73 12.81 -0.58
C LYS A 290 28.05 11.90 0.60
N PHE A 291 27.60 10.63 0.55
CA PHE A 291 27.64 9.72 1.68
C PHE A 291 28.48 8.47 1.42
N GLY A 292 28.96 8.25 0.18
CA GLY A 292 29.74 7.08 -0.20
C GLY A 292 28.94 5.76 -0.13
N LEU A 293 27.62 5.85 -0.34
CA LEU A 293 26.68 4.73 -0.26
C LEU A 293 26.07 4.45 -1.62
N ALA A 294 26.24 3.24 -2.12
CA ALA A 294 25.65 2.81 -3.39
C ALA A 294 24.16 2.48 -3.27
N ALA A 295 23.66 2.24 -2.06
CA ALA A 295 22.29 1.85 -1.74
C ALA A 295 21.92 2.31 -0.33
N LEU A 296 20.63 2.52 -0.04
CA LEU A 296 20.13 2.89 1.28
C LEU A 296 19.38 1.72 1.95
N GLU A 297 18.06 1.66 1.82
CA GLU A 297 17.21 0.74 2.58
C GLU A 297 17.36 -0.73 2.20
N VAL A 298 17.82 -1.00 0.99
CA VAL A 298 18.05 -2.37 0.48
C VAL A 298 19.27 -2.39 -0.44
N THR A 299 20.06 -3.45 -0.40
CA THR A 299 21.18 -3.67 -1.33
C THR A 299 20.67 -4.14 -2.69
N ASP A 300 21.36 -3.76 -3.77
CA ASP A 300 21.06 -4.20 -5.14
C ASP A 300 21.04 -5.74 -5.26
N GLU A 301 21.95 -6.42 -4.59
CA GLU A 301 21.99 -7.88 -4.53
C GLU A 301 20.68 -8.51 -4.03
N VAL A 302 20.01 -7.93 -3.03
CA VAL A 302 18.72 -8.41 -2.54
C VAL A 302 17.61 -7.99 -3.47
N PHE A 303 17.63 -6.74 -3.94
CA PHE A 303 16.59 -6.17 -4.81
C PHE A 303 16.47 -6.94 -6.13
N GLU A 304 17.58 -7.33 -6.76
CA GLU A 304 17.63 -8.07 -8.01
C GLU A 304 17.61 -9.61 -7.82
N SER A 305 17.54 -10.09 -6.58
CA SER A 305 17.54 -11.54 -6.29
C SER A 305 16.20 -12.21 -6.63
N PRO A 306 16.17 -13.54 -6.78
CA PRO A 306 14.93 -14.31 -6.89
C PRO A 306 14.03 -14.26 -5.63
N ALA A 307 14.52 -13.73 -4.52
CA ALA A 307 13.74 -13.50 -3.32
C ALA A 307 12.87 -12.23 -3.44
N SER A 308 13.25 -11.29 -4.28
CA SER A 308 12.52 -10.05 -4.51
C SER A 308 11.23 -10.31 -5.31
N ILE A 309 10.10 -9.82 -4.79
CA ILE A 309 8.78 -9.89 -5.41
C ILE A 309 8.15 -8.50 -5.60
N VAL A 310 9.00 -7.47 -5.63
CA VAL A 310 8.57 -6.06 -5.67
C VAL A 310 7.77 -5.71 -6.94
N PHE A 311 8.05 -6.37 -8.07
CA PHE A 311 7.34 -6.11 -9.32
C PHE A 311 5.97 -6.81 -9.36
N ASP A 312 5.85 -8.01 -8.81
CA ASP A 312 4.55 -8.68 -8.61
C ASP A 312 3.67 -7.86 -7.65
N GLN A 313 4.28 -7.31 -6.59
CA GLN A 313 3.65 -6.39 -5.64
C GLN A 313 3.15 -5.11 -6.35
N ALA A 314 3.96 -4.55 -7.23
CA ALA A 314 3.59 -3.37 -8.02
C ALA A 314 2.45 -3.67 -9.02
N GLU A 315 2.47 -4.84 -9.69
CA GLU A 315 1.37 -5.29 -10.57
C GLU A 315 0.07 -5.46 -9.78
N ASN A 316 0.12 -6.07 -8.61
CA ASN A 316 -1.07 -6.32 -7.79
C ASN A 316 -1.78 -5.03 -7.35
N ARG A 317 -1.12 -3.87 -7.36
CA ARG A 317 -1.78 -2.58 -7.16
C ARG A 317 -2.86 -2.29 -8.21
N LEU A 318 -2.60 -2.65 -9.46
CA LEU A 318 -3.60 -2.53 -10.54
C LEU A 318 -4.87 -3.33 -10.20
N HIS A 319 -4.70 -4.57 -9.78
CA HIS A 319 -5.82 -5.49 -9.57
C HIS A 319 -6.62 -5.15 -8.30
N THR A 320 -5.93 -4.75 -7.23
CA THR A 320 -6.58 -4.38 -5.96
C THR A 320 -7.29 -3.02 -6.04
N ILE A 321 -6.70 -2.03 -6.70
CA ILE A 321 -7.36 -0.75 -6.99
C ILE A 321 -8.61 -0.97 -7.86
N LYS A 322 -8.51 -1.82 -8.87
CA LYS A 322 -9.65 -2.22 -9.69
C LYS A 322 -10.77 -2.82 -8.84
N ALA A 323 -10.43 -3.73 -7.92
CA ALA A 323 -11.39 -4.34 -7.01
C ALA A 323 -12.09 -3.31 -6.12
N VAL A 324 -11.36 -2.34 -5.56
CA VAL A 324 -11.94 -1.26 -4.76
C VAL A 324 -12.93 -0.42 -5.60
N MET A 325 -12.54 -0.01 -6.81
CA MET A 325 -13.43 0.77 -7.68
C MET A 325 -14.69 -0.02 -8.07
N VAL A 326 -14.53 -1.28 -8.46
CA VAL A 326 -15.66 -2.14 -8.82
C VAL A 326 -16.59 -2.37 -7.63
N ALA A 327 -16.05 -2.70 -6.45
CA ALA A 327 -16.85 -2.97 -5.26
C ALA A 327 -17.64 -1.77 -4.77
N THR A 328 -17.10 -0.56 -4.96
CA THR A 328 -17.71 0.68 -4.45
C THR A 328 -18.61 1.42 -5.46
N LEU A 329 -18.43 1.16 -6.77
CA LEU A 329 -19.19 1.84 -7.83
C LEU A 329 -20.20 0.95 -8.57
N SER A 330 -19.99 -0.38 -8.60
CA SER A 330 -20.88 -1.26 -9.36
C SER A 330 -22.03 -1.81 -8.53
N GLY A 331 -23.22 -1.94 -9.12
CA GLY A 331 -24.40 -2.45 -8.46
C GLY A 331 -24.34 -3.96 -8.14
N PRO A 332 -25.28 -4.48 -7.32
CA PRO A 332 -25.25 -5.85 -6.79
C PRO A 332 -25.26 -6.98 -7.84
N GLY A 333 -25.55 -6.69 -9.09
CA GLY A 333 -25.51 -7.69 -10.19
C GLY A 333 -24.18 -7.80 -10.92
N ALA A 334 -23.22 -6.90 -10.64
CA ALA A 334 -21.94 -6.85 -11.36
C ALA A 334 -20.85 -7.73 -10.72
N VAL A 335 -21.06 -8.20 -9.50
CA VAL A 335 -20.12 -9.05 -8.75
C VAL A 335 -20.81 -10.39 -8.50
N SER A 336 -20.80 -11.28 -9.49
CA SER A 336 -21.23 -12.67 -9.30
C SER A 336 -20.03 -13.49 -8.83
N TYR A 337 -20.02 -13.86 -7.56
CA TYR A 337 -19.09 -14.86 -7.03
C TYR A 337 -19.51 -16.22 -7.58
N THR A 338 -18.95 -16.64 -8.69
CA THR A 338 -18.97 -18.06 -9.05
C THR A 338 -18.01 -18.78 -8.10
N HIS A 339 -18.54 -19.30 -7.00
CA HIS A 339 -17.87 -20.38 -6.29
C HIS A 339 -17.71 -21.53 -7.29
N LEU A 340 -16.51 -21.69 -7.82
CA LEU A 340 -16.12 -22.94 -8.46
C LEU A 340 -16.06 -23.98 -7.34
N THR A 341 -17.20 -24.66 -7.11
CA THR A 341 -17.19 -25.95 -6.44
C THR A 341 -16.34 -26.87 -7.32
N LEU A 342 -15.15 -27.20 -6.84
CA LEU A 342 -14.34 -28.24 -7.44
C LEU A 342 -15.21 -29.51 -7.51
N PRO A 343 -15.27 -30.19 -8.64
CA PRO A 343 -15.95 -31.49 -8.68
C PRO A 343 -15.20 -32.45 -7.77
N THR A 344 -15.86 -32.91 -6.74
CA THR A 344 -15.41 -34.05 -5.95
C THR A 344 -15.43 -35.28 -6.85
N ASN A 345 -14.25 -35.76 -7.22
CA ASN A 345 -14.02 -37.12 -7.68
C ASN A 345 -13.11 -37.85 -6.71
#